data_bc7ac1c653264d8dce333ca63d9b9509
#
_entry.id   bc7ac1c653264d8dce333ca63d9b9509
#
_cell.length_a   1.000
_cell.length_b   1.000
_cell.length_c   1.000
_cell.angle_alpha   90.00
_cell.angle_beta   90.00
_cell.angle_gamma   90.00
#
_symmetry.space_group_name_H-M   'P 1'
#
loop_
_entity.id
_entity.type
_entity.pdbx_description
1 polymer ?
#
loop_
_entity_poly.entity_id
_entity_poly.type
_entity_poly.pdbx_seq_one_letter_code
_entity_poly.pdbx_strand_id
1 'polypeptide(L)'
;FTTGQTKQRFPWKKRLEWMPQDLPWPAPGVSLTLEFAAPTNSAVAIDVHYELFDGLPLLSKWIVVRNASDKPVRLNRFISEILAAVEPESIVDDSPTWQLPHLMVETDYTFGGMSGPNHSAGVFWVPDPLYGSQVNYNRLTPCLLECRPPLGPDQVIAPGSSLESFRA
;
A
#
# COMPACT_ATOMS: atom_id res chain seq x y z
N PHE A 1 -13.46 -3.28 -13.63
CA PHE A 1 -12.40 -2.30 -13.37
C PHE A 1 -12.65 -1.03 -14.18
N THR A 2 -12.14 0.10 -13.68
CA THR A 2 -12.21 1.38 -14.37
C THR A 2 -10.81 2.01 -14.44
N THR A 3 -10.55 2.75 -15.51
CA THR A 3 -9.32 3.53 -15.68
C THR A 3 -9.66 5.00 -15.82
N GLY A 4 -8.72 5.86 -15.49
CA GLY A 4 -8.90 7.31 -15.57
C GLY A 4 -7.60 8.06 -15.43
N GLN A 5 -7.71 9.36 -15.22
CA GLN A 5 -6.59 10.22 -14.87
C GLN A 5 -6.33 10.17 -13.37
N THR A 6 -5.08 10.40 -12.97
CA THR A 6 -4.73 10.53 -11.55
C THR A 6 -5.57 11.63 -10.90
N LYS A 7 -6.10 11.33 -9.73
CA LYS A 7 -6.91 12.27 -8.94
C LYS A 7 -6.15 12.84 -7.76
N GLN A 8 -5.06 12.21 -7.41
CA GLN A 8 -4.25 12.66 -6.29
C GLN A 8 -3.69 14.04 -6.57
N ARG A 9 -3.86 14.93 -5.61
CA ARG A 9 -3.25 16.26 -5.64
C ARG A 9 -2.19 16.29 -4.56
N PHE A 10 -0.97 16.50 -4.97
CA PHE A 10 0.12 16.67 -4.03
C PHE A 10 -0.07 17.97 -3.23
N PRO A 11 0.05 17.92 -1.90
CA PRO A 11 -0.16 19.09 -1.06
C PRO A 11 1.00 20.09 -1.10
N TRP A 12 2.05 19.81 -1.85
CA TRP A 12 3.24 20.66 -1.97
C TRP A 12 3.38 21.26 -3.38
N LYS A 13 4.17 22.31 -3.46
CA LYS A 13 4.55 22.92 -4.74
C LYS A 13 5.68 22.13 -5.38
N LYS A 14 5.74 22.16 -6.72
CA LYS A 14 6.88 21.61 -7.46
C LYS A 14 8.18 22.23 -6.96
N ARG A 15 9.17 21.39 -6.69
CA ARG A 15 10.52 21.79 -6.27
C ARG A 15 11.49 21.56 -7.42
N LEU A 16 11.94 22.64 -8.04
CA LEU A 16 12.80 22.59 -9.22
C LEU A 16 14.18 21.99 -8.94
N GLU A 17 14.62 22.00 -7.69
CA GLU A 17 15.91 21.41 -7.29
C GLU A 17 15.91 19.87 -7.38
N TRP A 18 14.74 19.25 -7.32
CA TRP A 18 14.61 17.78 -7.25
C TRP A 18 13.80 17.19 -8.38
N MET A 19 13.12 18.03 -9.15
CA MET A 19 12.20 17.58 -10.19
C MET A 19 12.59 18.15 -11.53
N PRO A 20 12.39 17.42 -12.63
CA PRO A 20 12.60 17.95 -13.97
C PRO A 20 11.82 19.24 -14.19
N GLN A 21 12.48 20.21 -14.84
CA GLN A 21 11.88 21.53 -15.08
C GLN A 21 10.62 21.45 -15.95
N ASP A 22 10.63 20.55 -16.90
CA ASP A 22 9.58 20.30 -17.89
C ASP A 22 8.48 19.38 -17.38
N LEU A 23 8.61 18.81 -16.18
CA LEU A 23 7.54 17.98 -15.58
C LEU A 23 6.31 18.83 -15.28
N PRO A 24 5.14 18.53 -15.89
CA PRO A 24 3.88 19.19 -15.54
C PRO A 24 3.55 19.00 -14.05
N TRP A 25 2.92 20.03 -13.46
CA TRP A 25 2.55 19.96 -12.05
C TRP A 25 1.16 20.51 -11.77
N PRO A 26 0.28 19.79 -11.06
CA PRO A 26 0.48 18.45 -10.51
C PRO A 26 0.77 17.42 -11.61
N ALA A 27 1.59 16.43 -11.29
CA ALA A 27 1.99 15.42 -12.25
C ALA A 27 0.76 14.69 -12.81
N PRO A 28 0.60 14.63 -14.15
CA PRO A 28 -0.43 13.81 -14.76
C PRO A 28 -0.11 12.33 -14.58
N GLY A 29 -1.04 11.45 -14.96
CA GLY A 29 -0.82 10.03 -14.89
C GLY A 29 -2.11 9.25 -15.08
N VAL A 30 -2.05 7.96 -14.82
CA VAL A 30 -3.18 7.06 -14.96
C VAL A 30 -3.62 6.52 -13.61
N SER A 31 -4.92 6.34 -13.45
CA SER A 31 -5.53 5.65 -12.31
C SER A 31 -6.20 4.36 -12.75
N LEU A 32 -6.15 3.35 -11.90
CA LEU A 32 -6.86 2.09 -12.05
C LEU A 32 -7.63 1.84 -10.76
N THR A 33 -8.91 1.49 -10.89
CA THR A 33 -9.74 1.03 -9.78
C THR A 33 -10.24 -0.38 -10.08
N LEU A 34 -9.97 -1.29 -9.16
CA LEU A 34 -10.47 -2.66 -9.18
C LEU A 34 -11.54 -2.79 -8.10
N GLU A 35 -12.74 -3.23 -8.48
CA GLU A 35 -13.87 -3.41 -7.57
C GLU A 35 -14.05 -4.90 -7.24
N PHE A 36 -14.12 -5.21 -5.97
CA PHE A 36 -14.32 -6.56 -5.45
C PHE A 36 -15.53 -6.59 -4.53
N ALA A 37 -16.35 -7.62 -4.68
CA ALA A 37 -17.40 -7.94 -3.72
C ALA A 37 -16.88 -8.95 -2.69
N ALA A 38 -17.26 -8.79 -1.44
CA ALA A 38 -16.91 -9.78 -0.41
C ALA A 38 -17.61 -11.13 -0.70
N PRO A 39 -16.91 -12.27 -0.66
CA PRO A 39 -17.47 -13.57 -1.03
C PRO A 39 -18.68 -13.98 -0.18
N THR A 40 -18.71 -13.58 1.09
CA THR A 40 -19.74 -13.97 2.06
C THR A 40 -20.79 -12.90 2.30
N ASN A 41 -20.56 -11.67 1.84
CA ASN A 41 -21.45 -10.53 2.01
C ASN A 41 -21.36 -9.58 0.82
N SER A 42 -22.17 -9.78 -0.19
CA SER A 42 -22.17 -8.97 -1.42
C SER A 42 -22.51 -7.49 -1.20
N ALA A 43 -23.03 -7.13 -0.02
CA ALA A 43 -23.26 -5.73 0.34
C ALA A 43 -22.00 -5.01 0.87
N VAL A 44 -20.91 -5.76 1.07
CA VAL A 44 -19.59 -5.17 1.36
C VAL A 44 -18.75 -5.24 0.10
N ALA A 45 -18.30 -4.11 -0.39
CA ALA A 45 -17.42 -4.00 -1.54
C ALA A 45 -16.09 -3.38 -1.15
N ILE A 46 -15.04 -3.76 -1.88
CA ILE A 46 -13.69 -3.24 -1.69
C ILE A 46 -13.21 -2.71 -3.03
N ASP A 47 -12.86 -1.44 -3.07
CA ASP A 47 -12.23 -0.82 -4.22
C ASP A 47 -10.73 -0.73 -3.95
N VAL A 48 -9.94 -1.26 -4.86
CA VAL A 48 -8.48 -1.15 -4.83
C VAL A 48 -8.07 -0.12 -5.88
N HIS A 49 -7.43 0.92 -5.42
CA HIS A 49 -7.00 2.05 -6.26
C HIS A 49 -5.50 2.02 -6.46
N TYR A 50 -5.10 2.28 -7.70
CA TYR A 50 -3.71 2.50 -8.09
C TYR A 50 -3.60 3.82 -8.84
N GLU A 51 -2.53 4.55 -8.62
CA GLU A 51 -2.13 5.71 -9.42
C GLU A 51 -0.66 5.63 -9.79
N LEU A 52 -0.37 5.83 -11.07
CA LEU A 52 0.98 5.91 -11.62
C LEU A 52 1.16 7.28 -12.25
N PHE A 53 2.24 7.97 -11.92
CA PHE A 53 2.46 9.36 -12.28
C PHE A 53 3.49 9.50 -13.40
N ASP A 54 3.16 10.31 -14.41
CA ASP A 54 4.05 10.57 -15.54
C ASP A 54 5.30 11.33 -15.10
N GLY A 55 6.46 10.80 -15.47
CA GLY A 55 7.75 11.41 -15.15
C GLY A 55 8.18 11.28 -13.68
N LEU A 56 7.43 10.55 -12.87
CA LEU A 56 7.79 10.21 -11.50
C LEU A 56 7.80 8.68 -11.35
N PRO A 57 8.85 8.07 -10.82
CA PRO A 57 8.87 6.63 -10.51
C PRO A 57 8.07 6.35 -9.24
N LEU A 58 6.81 6.73 -9.24
CA LEU A 58 5.91 6.66 -8.09
C LEU A 58 4.63 5.92 -8.45
N LEU A 59 4.37 4.86 -7.71
CA LEU A 59 3.10 4.15 -7.69
C LEU A 59 2.43 4.40 -6.33
N SER A 60 1.18 4.83 -6.34
CA SER A 60 0.40 4.97 -5.12
C SER A 60 -0.74 3.96 -5.10
N LYS A 61 -1.03 3.40 -3.93
CA LYS A 61 -2.10 2.42 -3.73
C LYS A 61 -2.86 2.67 -2.44
N TRP A 62 -4.18 2.49 -2.47
CA TRP A 62 -5.03 2.47 -1.29
C TRP A 62 -6.27 1.62 -1.55
N ILE A 63 -7.01 1.31 -0.49
CA ILE A 63 -8.28 0.59 -0.57
C ILE A 63 -9.41 1.41 0.04
N VAL A 64 -10.61 1.24 -0.49
CA VAL A 64 -11.84 1.78 0.07
C VAL A 64 -12.78 0.61 0.37
N VAL A 65 -13.19 0.47 1.63
CA VAL A 65 -14.18 -0.53 2.04
C VAL A 65 -15.54 0.16 2.13
N ARG A 66 -16.49 -0.28 1.31
CA ARG A 66 -17.85 0.27 1.26
C ARG A 66 -18.84 -0.69 1.92
N ASN A 67 -19.68 -0.16 2.78
CA ASN A 67 -20.78 -0.90 3.38
C ASN A 67 -22.12 -0.46 2.75
N ALA A 68 -22.59 -1.21 1.77
CA ALA A 68 -23.90 -0.99 1.13
C ALA A 68 -25.05 -1.78 1.82
N SER A 69 -24.79 -2.41 2.98
CA SER A 69 -25.83 -3.11 3.74
C SER A 69 -26.64 -2.14 4.63
N ASP A 70 -27.71 -2.65 5.19
CA ASP A 70 -28.57 -1.98 6.17
C ASP A 70 -28.04 -2.10 7.60
N LYS A 71 -26.91 -2.79 7.81
CA LYS A 71 -26.31 -3.04 9.13
C LYS A 71 -24.87 -2.51 9.21
N PRO A 72 -24.42 -2.11 10.39
CA PRO A 72 -23.03 -1.73 10.56
C PRO A 72 -22.10 -2.93 10.35
N VAL A 73 -20.96 -2.69 9.71
CA VAL A 73 -19.89 -3.67 9.47
C VAL A 73 -18.66 -3.26 10.26
N ARG A 74 -18.11 -4.20 11.02
CA ARG A 74 -16.86 -3.96 11.77
C ARG A 74 -15.67 -4.42 10.96
N LEU A 75 -14.76 -3.50 10.68
CA LEU A 75 -13.48 -3.76 10.03
C LEU A 75 -12.39 -3.87 11.11
N ASN A 76 -12.00 -5.09 11.43
CA ASN A 76 -11.02 -5.34 12.48
C ASN A 76 -9.59 -5.04 12.02
N ARG A 77 -9.25 -5.48 10.81
CA ARG A 77 -7.92 -5.30 10.20
C ARG A 77 -8.01 -5.21 8.69
N PHE A 78 -7.02 -4.58 8.09
CA PHE A 78 -6.80 -4.63 6.65
C PHE A 78 -5.29 -4.63 6.34
N ILE A 79 -4.96 -5.08 5.14
CA ILE A 79 -3.66 -4.90 4.51
C ILE A 79 -3.95 -4.20 3.19
N SER A 80 -3.43 -2.99 3.01
CA SER A 80 -3.67 -2.18 1.80
C SER A 80 -2.76 -2.59 0.65
N GLU A 81 -1.59 -3.16 0.95
CA GLU A 81 -0.67 -3.72 -0.04
C GLU A 81 -0.07 -5.03 0.45
N ILE A 82 -0.04 -6.00 -0.46
CA ILE A 82 0.74 -7.22 -0.33
C ILE A 82 1.49 -7.39 -1.66
N LEU A 83 2.80 -7.23 -1.62
CA LEU A 83 3.64 -7.33 -2.81
C LEU A 83 4.76 -8.33 -2.56
N ALA A 84 4.75 -9.41 -3.35
CA ALA A 84 5.87 -10.35 -3.38
C ALA A 84 7.04 -9.72 -4.14
N ALA A 85 8.19 -9.66 -3.49
CA ALA A 85 9.42 -9.19 -4.08
C ALA A 85 10.43 -10.35 -4.14
N VAL A 86 11.34 -10.28 -5.10
CA VAL A 86 12.41 -11.27 -5.20
C VAL A 86 13.46 -10.94 -4.16
N GLU A 87 13.94 -11.96 -3.44
CA GLU A 87 15.09 -11.80 -2.55
C GLU A 87 16.32 -11.32 -3.34
N PRO A 88 17.12 -10.41 -2.78
CA PRO A 88 18.26 -9.83 -3.50
C PRO A 88 19.39 -10.83 -3.73
N GLU A 89 19.63 -11.76 -2.82
CA GLU A 89 20.69 -12.77 -2.93
C GLU A 89 20.46 -13.99 -2.03
N SER A 90 21.32 -15.00 -2.24
CA SER A 90 21.42 -16.17 -1.39
C SER A 90 21.71 -15.81 0.05
N ILE A 91 20.87 -16.28 0.93
CA ILE A 91 21.02 -16.01 2.35
C ILE A 91 21.62 -17.22 3.02
N VAL A 92 22.93 -17.19 3.07
CA VAL A 92 23.73 -18.05 3.95
C VAL A 92 24.05 -17.29 5.23
N ASP A 93 23.81 -15.98 5.22
CA ASP A 93 24.15 -15.05 6.30
C ASP A 93 23.03 -14.93 7.35
N ASP A 94 23.38 -14.43 8.51
CA ASP A 94 22.43 -14.19 9.59
C ASP A 94 21.38 -13.13 9.21
N SER A 95 20.15 -13.32 9.63
CA SER A 95 19.01 -12.46 9.29
C SER A 95 19.21 -10.94 9.49
N PRO A 96 20.01 -10.46 10.46
CA PRO A 96 20.28 -9.03 10.59
C PRO A 96 21.06 -8.42 9.41
N THR A 97 21.73 -9.25 8.62
CA THR A 97 22.53 -8.79 7.46
C THR A 97 21.76 -8.85 6.15
N TRP A 98 20.54 -9.37 6.15
CA TRP A 98 19.73 -9.49 4.95
C TRP A 98 19.36 -8.13 4.38
N GLN A 99 19.56 -7.99 3.08
CA GLN A 99 19.16 -6.78 2.36
C GLN A 99 17.68 -6.86 2.01
N LEU A 100 16.98 -5.76 2.22
CA LEU A 100 15.62 -5.60 1.71
C LEU A 100 15.66 -5.34 0.20
N PRO A 101 14.58 -5.65 -0.54
CA PRO A 101 14.45 -5.28 -1.95
C PRO A 101 14.67 -3.76 -2.15
N HIS A 102 15.23 -3.38 -3.30
CA HIS A 102 15.50 -1.98 -3.66
C HIS A 102 14.20 -1.21 -4.00
N LEU A 103 13.29 -1.16 -3.05
CA LEU A 103 12.05 -0.41 -3.12
C LEU A 103 11.99 0.53 -1.92
N MET A 104 11.78 1.81 -2.19
CA MET A 104 11.43 2.76 -1.15
C MET A 104 9.92 2.74 -0.99
N VAL A 105 9.44 2.41 0.20
CA VAL A 105 8.01 2.31 0.50
C VAL A 105 7.70 3.25 1.66
N GLU A 106 6.74 4.12 1.44
CA GLU A 106 6.25 5.05 2.43
C GLU A 106 4.72 4.98 2.52
N THR A 107 4.17 5.38 3.64
CA THR A 107 2.73 5.50 3.82
C THR A 107 2.38 6.86 4.40
N ASP A 108 1.16 7.34 4.11
CA ASP A 108 0.59 8.51 4.78
C ASP A 108 -0.10 8.16 6.11
N TYR A 109 0.16 6.94 6.63
CA TYR A 109 -0.29 6.53 7.95
C TYR A 109 0.47 7.30 9.04
N THR A 110 -0.28 8.04 9.83
CA THR A 110 0.27 8.84 10.93
C THR A 110 -0.19 8.29 12.26
N PHE A 111 0.70 7.57 12.93
CA PHE A 111 0.48 7.14 14.32
C PHE A 111 1.44 7.91 15.24
N GLY A 112 0.88 8.69 16.15
CA GLY A 112 1.68 9.47 17.09
C GLY A 112 2.39 10.69 16.51
N GLY A 113 2.00 11.14 15.33
CA GLY A 113 2.53 12.32 14.64
C GLY A 113 3.56 12.00 13.55
N MET A 114 3.76 12.98 12.67
CA MET A 114 4.76 12.91 11.60
C MET A 114 6.16 13.12 12.17
N SER A 115 6.93 12.05 12.27
CA SER A 115 8.35 12.11 12.59
C SER A 115 9.12 11.15 11.70
N GLY A 116 10.42 11.38 11.53
CA GLY A 116 11.27 10.50 10.71
C GLY A 116 11.12 9.01 11.04
N PRO A 117 11.09 8.59 12.32
CA PRO A 117 10.90 7.19 12.68
C PRO A 117 9.50 6.64 12.38
N ASN A 118 8.48 7.48 12.19
CA ASN A 118 7.08 7.04 12.07
C ASN A 118 6.59 6.92 10.62
N HIS A 119 7.33 7.43 9.63
CA HIS A 119 6.91 7.39 8.22
C HIS A 119 6.76 5.97 7.67
N SER A 120 7.50 5.02 8.22
CA SER A 120 7.44 3.60 7.85
C SER A 120 6.66 2.72 8.85
N ALA A 121 5.94 3.33 9.80
CA ALA A 121 5.22 2.57 10.83
C ALA A 121 4.15 1.61 10.29
N GLY A 122 3.68 1.84 9.07
CA GLY A 122 2.75 0.97 8.36
C GLY A 122 3.37 0.03 7.34
N VAL A 123 4.70 -0.06 7.25
CA VAL A 123 5.44 -0.84 6.26
C VAL A 123 6.14 -2.01 6.95
N PHE A 124 5.84 -3.22 6.50
CA PHE A 124 6.40 -4.45 7.07
C PHE A 124 7.01 -5.31 5.97
N TRP A 125 8.24 -5.75 6.19
CA TRP A 125 8.88 -6.78 5.39
C TRP A 125 8.85 -8.08 6.16
N VAL A 126 8.20 -9.10 5.59
CA VAL A 126 8.00 -10.40 6.24
C VAL A 126 8.42 -11.53 5.30
N PRO A 127 8.73 -12.71 5.82
CA PRO A 127 8.96 -13.88 4.99
C PRO A 127 7.71 -14.22 4.15
N ASP A 128 7.92 -14.56 2.88
CA ASP A 128 6.85 -15.09 2.03
C ASP A 128 6.75 -16.61 2.19
N PRO A 129 5.68 -17.13 2.80
CA PRO A 129 5.54 -18.57 3.04
C PRO A 129 5.31 -19.36 1.74
N LEU A 130 4.92 -18.68 0.64
CA LEU A 130 4.64 -19.32 -0.65
C LEU A 130 5.84 -19.30 -1.59
N TYR A 131 6.84 -18.44 -1.32
CA TYR A 131 8.01 -18.30 -2.16
C TYR A 131 9.20 -19.11 -1.61
N GLY A 132 9.64 -20.09 -2.37
CA GLY A 132 10.83 -20.87 -2.08
C GLY A 132 11.73 -20.91 -3.29
N SER A 133 13.01 -20.67 -3.08
CA SER A 133 14.05 -20.77 -4.09
C SER A 133 15.23 -21.59 -3.55
N GLN A 134 16.23 -21.82 -4.42
CA GLN A 134 17.46 -22.49 -3.98
C GLN A 134 18.20 -21.71 -2.89
N VAL A 135 18.03 -20.39 -2.89
CA VAL A 135 18.68 -19.49 -1.93
C VAL A 135 17.79 -19.15 -0.74
N ASN A 136 16.47 -19.30 -0.88
CA ASN A 136 15.49 -19.10 0.18
C ASN A 136 14.72 -20.40 0.49
N TYR A 137 15.44 -21.52 0.54
CA TYR A 137 14.82 -22.85 0.78
C TYR A 137 14.15 -22.95 2.17
N ASN A 138 14.63 -22.18 3.15
CA ASN A 138 14.03 -22.11 4.49
C ASN A 138 12.84 -21.15 4.57
N ARG A 139 12.57 -20.36 3.50
CA ARG A 139 11.49 -19.33 3.46
C ARG A 139 11.54 -18.33 4.61
N LEU A 140 12.74 -17.91 4.97
CA LEU A 140 12.97 -16.97 6.07
C LEU A 140 13.28 -15.54 5.59
N THR A 141 13.55 -15.37 4.29
CA THR A 141 13.87 -14.05 3.72
C THR A 141 12.66 -13.14 3.77
N PRO A 142 12.79 -11.92 4.27
CA PRO A 142 11.71 -10.94 4.29
C PRO A 142 11.49 -10.31 2.91
N CYS A 143 10.95 -11.09 1.97
CA CYS A 143 10.69 -10.70 0.59
C CYS A 143 9.21 -10.40 0.30
N LEU A 144 8.34 -10.41 1.31
CA LEU A 144 6.94 -10.00 1.19
C LEU A 144 6.74 -8.65 1.87
N LEU A 145 6.34 -7.66 1.08
CA LEU A 145 5.92 -6.36 1.59
C LEU A 145 4.47 -6.43 2.04
N GLU A 146 4.19 -5.95 3.25
CA GLU A 146 2.83 -5.67 3.71
C GLU A 146 2.72 -4.21 4.15
N CYS A 147 1.73 -3.48 3.61
CA CYS A 147 1.35 -2.17 4.11
C CYS A 147 0.05 -2.28 4.90
N ARG A 148 0.11 -2.04 6.20
CA ARG A 148 -1.02 -2.19 7.13
C ARG A 148 -0.82 -1.34 8.38
N PRO A 149 -1.89 -0.99 9.10
CA PRO A 149 -1.74 -0.41 10.43
C PRO A 149 -1.00 -1.41 11.35
N PRO A 150 -0.15 -0.95 12.26
CA PRO A 150 0.42 -1.82 13.31
C PRO A 150 -0.65 -2.50 14.15
N LEU A 151 -1.74 -1.78 14.42
CA LEU A 151 -2.92 -2.24 15.15
C LEU A 151 -4.20 -1.72 14.49
N GLY A 152 -5.21 -2.53 14.49
CA GLY A 152 -6.55 -2.12 14.08
C GLY A 152 -6.78 -2.05 12.56
N PRO A 153 -7.67 -1.19 12.10
CA PRO A 153 -8.28 -0.04 12.76
C PRO A 153 -9.41 -0.34 13.77
N ASP A 154 -10.00 -1.55 13.73
CA ASP A 154 -11.13 -1.94 14.56
C ASP A 154 -12.29 -0.91 14.55
N GLN A 155 -12.63 -0.45 13.34
CA GLN A 155 -13.65 0.58 13.12
C GLN A 155 -14.97 -0.01 12.65
N VAL A 156 -16.05 0.65 13.03
CA VAL A 156 -17.40 0.34 12.56
C VAL A 156 -17.74 1.24 11.38
N ILE A 157 -18.04 0.63 10.25
CA ILE A 157 -18.51 1.31 9.04
C ILE A 157 -20.04 1.27 9.08
N ALA A 158 -20.67 2.42 9.22
CA ALA A 158 -22.13 2.55 9.24
C ALA A 158 -22.76 2.14 7.89
N PRO A 159 -24.06 1.80 7.86
CA PRO A 159 -24.80 1.58 6.63
C PRO A 159 -24.63 2.74 5.64
N GLY A 160 -24.38 2.43 4.37
CA GLY A 160 -24.18 3.41 3.31
C GLY A 160 -22.89 4.22 3.39
N SER A 161 -22.01 3.91 4.35
CA SER A 161 -20.73 4.61 4.56
C SER A 161 -19.54 3.81 4.02
N SER A 162 -18.40 4.45 3.97
CA SER A 162 -17.13 3.82 3.57
C SER A 162 -15.99 4.21 4.52
N LEU A 163 -14.94 3.38 4.50
CA LEU A 163 -13.66 3.65 5.12
C LEU A 163 -12.58 3.61 4.03
N GLU A 164 -11.77 4.66 3.95
CA GLU A 164 -10.59 4.73 3.09
C GLU A 164 -9.35 4.42 3.95
N SER A 165 -8.47 3.54 3.42
CA SER A 165 -7.19 3.27 4.05
C SER A 165 -6.22 4.43 3.84
N PHE A 166 -5.12 4.39 4.54
CA PHE A 166 -3.96 5.20 4.17
C PHE A 166 -3.41 4.76 2.79
N ARG A 167 -2.64 5.62 2.16
CA ARG A 167 -1.93 5.34 0.90
C ARG A 167 -0.53 4.79 1.17
N ALA A 168 -0.13 3.90 0.30
CA ALA A 168 1.24 3.38 0.21
C ALA A 168 1.77 3.64 -1.19
#